data_454b3e16cf3503bdb9e0aa5a1bca11b8
#
_entry.id   454b3e16cf3503bdb9e0aa5a1bca11b8
#
_cell.length_a   1.000
_cell.length_b   1.000
_cell.length_c   1.000
_cell.angle_alpha   90.00
_cell.angle_beta   90.00
_cell.angle_gamma   90.00
#
_symmetry.space_group_name_H-M   'P 1'
#
loop_
_entity.id
_entity.type
_entity.pdbx_description
1 polymer ?
#
loop_
_entity_poly.entity_id
_entity_poly.type
_entity_poly.pdbx_seq_one_letter_code
_entity_poly.pdbx_strand_id
1 'polypeptide(L)'
;MLNFHKAELIDVSAIAELVNSAYRGESSRAGWTTEADLLDGLRTTTQEVASMIKRDDAFILLGVLNDQVIATICCERQVAHGRNIAHLGMIAVKPSLQNRGHGAVLIQAAEAIALREWRVVGFHMAVISIRNELVAFYARLGYARTGEFTDFPVNSALWQPKVTGLNLEYLAKVI
;
A
#
# COMPACT_ATOMS: atom_id res chain seq x y z
N MET A 1 19.49 -6.42 8.04
CA MET A 1 19.10 -5.08 7.56
C MET A 1 18.10 -5.30 6.45
N LEU A 2 17.05 -4.47 6.34
CA LEU A 2 16.08 -4.57 5.26
C LEU A 2 16.71 -3.98 3.99
N ASN A 3 16.75 -4.75 2.91
CA ASN A 3 17.22 -4.31 1.61
C ASN A 3 16.04 -4.00 0.71
N PHE A 4 16.20 -3.04 -0.21
CA PHE A 4 15.12 -2.61 -1.10
C PHE A 4 15.52 -2.76 -2.56
N HIS A 5 14.59 -3.26 -3.39
CA HIS A 5 14.71 -3.24 -4.85
C HIS A 5 13.33 -3.11 -5.50
N LYS A 6 13.29 -2.61 -6.73
CA LYS A 6 12.06 -2.59 -7.52
C LYS A 6 11.72 -4.00 -7.96
N ALA A 7 10.42 -4.32 -7.89
CA ALA A 7 9.89 -5.61 -8.29
C ALA A 7 10.04 -5.84 -9.80
N GLU A 8 10.28 -7.08 -10.16
CA GLU A 8 10.26 -7.60 -11.53
C GLU A 8 9.13 -8.63 -11.69
N LEU A 9 8.87 -9.07 -12.91
CA LEU A 9 7.78 -10.02 -13.19
C LEU A 9 7.93 -11.35 -12.46
N ILE A 10 9.16 -11.74 -12.09
CA ILE A 10 9.42 -12.94 -11.30
C ILE A 10 8.85 -12.85 -9.88
N ASP A 11 8.67 -11.64 -9.35
CA ASP A 11 8.20 -11.39 -7.97
C ASP A 11 6.68 -11.39 -7.84
N VAL A 12 5.94 -11.44 -8.96
CA VAL A 12 4.48 -11.26 -9.01
C VAL A 12 3.73 -12.15 -8.02
N SER A 13 4.06 -13.44 -7.97
CA SER A 13 3.37 -14.38 -7.08
C SER A 13 3.65 -14.09 -5.62
N ALA A 14 4.90 -13.80 -5.26
CA ALA A 14 5.30 -13.48 -3.90
C ALA A 14 4.65 -12.17 -3.40
N ILE A 15 4.51 -11.17 -4.28
CA ILE A 15 3.84 -9.91 -3.97
C ILE A 15 2.34 -10.14 -3.71
N ALA A 16 1.65 -10.82 -4.62
CA ALA A 16 0.22 -11.08 -4.47
C ALA A 16 -0.09 -11.88 -3.20
N GLU A 17 0.71 -12.90 -2.91
CA GLU A 17 0.60 -13.69 -1.68
C GLU A 17 0.83 -12.85 -0.43
N LEU A 18 1.89 -12.05 -0.39
CA LEU A 18 2.20 -11.17 0.73
C LEU A 18 1.08 -10.16 0.99
N VAL A 19 0.60 -9.47 -0.05
CA VAL A 19 -0.46 -8.47 0.08
C VAL A 19 -1.74 -9.11 0.60
N ASN A 20 -2.17 -10.23 0.01
CA ASN A 20 -3.37 -10.92 0.45
C ASN A 20 -3.24 -11.43 1.89
N SER A 21 -2.08 -11.99 2.27
CA SER A 21 -1.83 -12.48 3.62
C SER A 21 -1.83 -11.38 4.68
N ALA A 22 -1.48 -10.15 4.32
CA ALA A 22 -1.44 -9.02 5.24
C ALA A 22 -2.82 -8.35 5.45
N TYR A 23 -3.70 -8.43 4.46
CA TYR A 23 -4.99 -7.73 4.49
C TYR A 23 -6.19 -8.65 4.63
N ARG A 24 -6.14 -9.87 4.14
CA ARG A 24 -7.31 -10.75 3.97
C ARG A 24 -7.15 -12.07 4.69
N GLY A 25 -8.31 -12.60 5.08
CA GLY A 25 -8.41 -13.93 5.67
C GLY A 25 -7.79 -14.06 7.05
N GLU A 26 -7.81 -15.28 7.57
CA GLU A 26 -7.38 -15.58 8.95
C GLU A 26 -5.89 -15.31 9.17
N SER A 27 -5.05 -15.55 8.17
CA SER A 27 -3.59 -15.30 8.27
C SER A 27 -3.25 -13.85 8.56
N SER A 28 -4.07 -12.90 8.08
CA SER A 28 -3.86 -11.47 8.29
C SER A 28 -4.05 -11.04 9.75
N ARG A 29 -4.81 -11.82 10.55
CA ARG A 29 -5.09 -11.55 11.96
C ARG A 29 -3.85 -11.64 12.86
N ALA A 30 -2.77 -12.26 12.38
CA ALA A 30 -1.47 -12.25 13.07
C ALA A 30 -0.81 -10.86 13.07
N GLY A 31 -1.29 -9.94 12.23
CA GLY A 31 -0.84 -8.56 12.14
C GLY A 31 -1.95 -7.55 12.45
N TRP A 32 -1.56 -6.29 12.67
CA TRP A 32 -2.51 -5.22 13.00
C TRP A 32 -3.13 -4.54 11.76
N THR A 33 -2.61 -4.81 10.55
CA THR A 33 -3.13 -4.23 9.30
C THR A 33 -4.29 -5.01 8.69
N THR A 34 -4.77 -6.05 9.35
CA THR A 34 -5.85 -6.92 8.88
C THR A 34 -7.12 -6.14 8.56
N GLU A 35 -7.77 -6.51 7.48
CA GLU A 35 -9.11 -6.07 7.08
C GLU A 35 -10.13 -7.23 7.11
N ALA A 36 -9.78 -8.35 7.74
CA ALA A 36 -10.58 -9.57 7.72
C ALA A 36 -11.99 -9.41 8.31
N ASP A 37 -12.20 -8.42 9.18
CA ASP A 37 -13.53 -8.10 9.72
C ASP A 37 -14.36 -7.17 8.82
N LEU A 38 -13.73 -6.54 7.84
CA LEU A 38 -14.34 -5.54 6.96
C LEU A 38 -14.62 -6.08 5.55
N LEU A 39 -13.76 -6.97 5.06
CA LEU A 39 -13.75 -7.42 3.67
C LEU A 39 -13.42 -8.91 3.56
N ASP A 40 -14.19 -9.61 2.74
CA ASP A 40 -13.87 -10.96 2.27
C ASP A 40 -13.23 -10.90 0.88
N GLY A 41 -12.54 -11.98 0.49
CA GLY A 41 -11.92 -12.16 -0.83
C GLY A 41 -10.47 -11.71 -0.88
N LEU A 42 -10.03 -11.29 -2.04
CA LEU A 42 -8.64 -10.93 -2.32
C LEU A 42 -8.45 -9.41 -2.29
N ARG A 43 -7.26 -8.96 -1.90
CA ARG A 43 -6.86 -7.55 -2.00
C ARG A 43 -6.27 -7.25 -3.38
N THR A 44 -5.58 -8.20 -3.97
CA THR A 44 -4.98 -8.09 -5.31
C THR A 44 -4.85 -9.46 -5.98
N THR A 45 -4.54 -9.44 -7.27
CA THR A 45 -4.28 -10.63 -8.07
C THR A 45 -2.89 -10.56 -8.70
N THR A 46 -2.38 -11.71 -9.15
CA THR A 46 -1.13 -11.75 -9.91
C THR A 46 -1.20 -10.94 -11.20
N GLN A 47 -2.37 -10.88 -11.84
CA GLN A 47 -2.60 -10.08 -13.05
C GLN A 47 -2.50 -8.58 -12.77
N GLU A 48 -3.10 -8.10 -11.68
CA GLU A 48 -3.00 -6.69 -11.27
C GLU A 48 -1.55 -6.31 -10.94
N VAL A 49 -0.86 -7.14 -10.16
CA VAL A 49 0.55 -6.93 -9.83
C VAL A 49 1.42 -6.88 -11.08
N ALA A 50 1.26 -7.85 -12.00
CA ALA A 50 2.01 -7.86 -13.25
C ALA A 50 1.72 -6.64 -14.13
N SER A 51 0.46 -6.19 -14.17
CA SER A 51 0.07 -4.97 -14.88
C SER A 51 0.74 -3.72 -14.30
N MET A 52 0.82 -3.60 -12.98
CA MET A 52 1.50 -2.47 -12.33
C MET A 52 3.00 -2.46 -12.59
N ILE A 53 3.66 -3.62 -12.56
CA ILE A 53 5.10 -3.73 -12.82
C ILE A 53 5.45 -3.28 -14.26
N LYS A 54 4.56 -3.49 -15.21
CA LYS A 54 4.77 -3.13 -16.64
C LYS A 54 4.55 -1.65 -16.95
N ARG A 55 4.05 -0.87 -16.02
CA ARG A 55 3.75 0.56 -16.23
C ARG A 55 5.00 1.41 -16.06
N ASP A 56 5.18 2.41 -16.92
CA ASP A 56 6.28 3.39 -16.84
C ASP A 56 6.03 4.48 -15.78
N ASP A 57 4.77 4.63 -15.37
CA ASP A 57 4.35 5.60 -14.36
C ASP A 57 4.11 4.97 -12.98
N ALA A 58 4.53 3.72 -12.78
CA ALA A 58 4.42 3.02 -11.51
C ALA A 58 5.66 2.20 -11.21
N PHE A 59 5.87 1.89 -9.94
CA PHE A 59 6.79 0.85 -9.49
C PHE A 59 6.26 0.18 -8.22
N ILE A 60 6.65 -1.06 -8.03
CA ILE A 60 6.48 -1.74 -6.74
C ILE A 60 7.86 -1.87 -6.12
N LEU A 61 8.01 -1.41 -4.87
CA LEU A 61 9.23 -1.57 -4.10
C LEU A 61 9.07 -2.74 -3.13
N LEU A 62 10.06 -3.60 -3.11
CA LEU A 62 10.14 -4.75 -2.20
C LEU A 62 11.12 -4.48 -1.07
N GLY A 63 10.73 -4.87 0.14
CA GLY A 63 11.61 -4.99 1.28
C GLY A 63 11.98 -6.45 1.51
N VAL A 64 13.28 -6.74 1.44
CA VAL A 64 13.83 -8.10 1.56
C VAL A 64 14.66 -8.23 2.81
N LEU A 65 14.40 -9.28 3.58
CA LEU A 65 15.12 -9.65 4.78
C LEU A 65 15.50 -11.14 4.71
N ASN A 66 16.80 -11.45 4.82
CA ASN A 66 17.31 -12.83 4.72
C ASN A 66 16.80 -13.54 3.46
N ASP A 67 16.91 -12.90 2.31
CA ASP A 67 16.49 -13.38 0.98
C ASP A 67 14.98 -13.67 0.84
N GLN A 68 14.17 -13.18 1.78
CA GLN A 68 12.71 -13.27 1.72
C GLN A 68 12.08 -11.89 1.51
N VAL A 69 11.13 -11.81 0.60
CA VAL A 69 10.26 -10.63 0.45
C VAL A 69 9.33 -10.58 1.65
N ILE A 70 9.48 -9.54 2.48
CA ILE A 70 8.69 -9.36 3.70
C ILE A 70 7.83 -8.11 3.70
N ALA A 71 8.06 -7.21 2.75
CA ALA A 71 7.32 -5.96 2.65
C ALA A 71 7.19 -5.52 1.20
N THR A 72 6.11 -4.84 0.87
CA THR A 72 5.86 -4.29 -0.47
C THR A 72 5.07 -2.98 -0.39
N ILE A 73 5.31 -2.09 -1.34
CA ILE A 73 4.57 -0.85 -1.56
C ILE A 73 4.50 -0.56 -3.05
N CYS A 74 3.34 -0.19 -3.55
CA CYS A 74 3.15 0.30 -4.90
C CYS A 74 3.17 1.83 -4.90
N CYS A 75 3.91 2.44 -5.81
CA CYS A 75 3.92 3.86 -6.07
C CYS A 75 3.47 4.12 -7.50
N GLU A 76 2.55 5.05 -7.67
CA GLU A 76 2.03 5.46 -8.97
C GLU A 76 2.19 6.98 -9.12
N ARG A 77 2.83 7.41 -10.22
CA ARG A 77 2.92 8.82 -10.55
C ARG A 77 1.59 9.31 -11.09
N GLN A 78 1.11 10.39 -10.55
CA GLN A 78 -0.09 11.08 -11.00
C GLN A 78 0.23 12.56 -11.24
N VAL A 79 -0.58 13.24 -12.02
CA VAL A 79 -0.46 14.67 -12.24
C VAL A 79 -1.66 15.37 -11.64
N ALA A 80 -1.42 16.26 -10.68
CA ALA A 80 -2.43 17.11 -10.07
C ALA A 80 -2.01 18.59 -10.24
N HIS A 81 -2.88 19.40 -10.80
CA HIS A 81 -2.62 20.82 -11.06
C HIS A 81 -1.30 21.08 -11.80
N GLY A 82 -0.96 20.23 -12.77
CA GLY A 82 0.26 20.34 -13.56
C GLY A 82 1.55 19.93 -12.83
N ARG A 83 1.45 19.36 -11.64
CA ARG A 83 2.59 18.86 -10.85
C ARG A 83 2.51 17.36 -10.63
N ASN A 84 3.67 16.71 -10.60
CA ASN A 84 3.73 15.29 -10.25
C ASN A 84 3.49 15.10 -8.76
N ILE A 85 2.64 14.15 -8.43
CA ILE A 85 2.43 13.60 -7.09
C ILE A 85 2.56 12.08 -7.16
N ALA A 86 2.88 11.44 -6.05
CA ALA A 86 2.90 9.98 -5.98
C ALA A 86 1.75 9.45 -5.13
N HIS A 87 0.98 8.53 -5.70
CA HIS A 87 0.01 7.73 -4.95
C HIS A 87 0.70 6.49 -4.40
N LEU A 88 0.54 6.27 -3.09
CA LEU A 88 1.08 5.11 -2.40
C LEU A 88 -0.05 4.12 -2.08
N GLY A 89 0.11 2.88 -2.49
CA GLY A 89 -0.87 1.83 -2.27
C GLY A 89 -0.23 0.46 -2.03
N MET A 90 -1.04 -0.54 -1.74
CA MET A 90 -0.61 -1.92 -1.46
C MET A 90 0.56 -1.99 -0.46
N ILE A 91 0.51 -1.19 0.60
CA ILE A 91 1.56 -1.14 1.63
C ILE A 91 1.36 -2.33 2.56
N ALA A 92 2.14 -3.36 2.38
CA ALA A 92 2.03 -4.58 3.16
C ALA A 92 3.37 -4.96 3.80
N VAL A 93 3.31 -5.46 5.04
CA VAL A 93 4.40 -6.10 5.75
C VAL A 93 3.89 -7.45 6.22
N LYS A 94 4.72 -8.49 6.09
CA LYS A 94 4.40 -9.84 6.58
C LYS A 94 3.84 -9.77 8.01
N PRO A 95 2.63 -10.32 8.28
CA PRO A 95 1.94 -10.12 9.55
C PRO A 95 2.81 -10.39 10.79
N SER A 96 3.59 -11.47 10.78
CA SER A 96 4.49 -11.84 11.89
C SER A 96 5.70 -10.90 12.08
N LEU A 97 5.94 -9.98 11.16
CA LEU A 97 7.06 -9.02 11.17
C LEU A 97 6.60 -7.57 11.31
N GLN A 98 5.31 -7.33 11.50
CA GLN A 98 4.77 -6.01 11.79
C GLN A 98 5.23 -5.50 13.17
N ASN A 99 5.01 -4.21 13.46
CA ASN A 99 5.42 -3.54 14.70
C ASN A 99 6.96 -3.50 14.95
N ARG A 100 7.75 -3.67 13.88
CA ARG A 100 9.24 -3.62 13.94
C ARG A 100 9.82 -2.45 13.13
N GLY A 101 8.99 -1.50 12.73
CA GLY A 101 9.41 -0.34 11.94
C GLY A 101 9.56 -0.58 10.43
N HIS A 102 9.41 -1.81 9.94
CA HIS A 102 9.61 -2.14 8.52
C HIS A 102 8.72 -1.33 7.58
N GLY A 103 7.45 -1.12 7.95
CA GLY A 103 6.53 -0.31 7.13
C GLY A 103 6.97 1.14 6.98
N ALA A 104 7.45 1.77 8.06
CA ALA A 104 7.92 3.14 8.03
C ALA A 104 9.15 3.30 7.12
N VAL A 105 10.14 2.42 7.27
CA VAL A 105 11.37 2.44 6.46
C VAL A 105 11.06 2.16 4.98
N LEU A 106 10.13 1.25 4.68
CA LEU A 106 9.68 0.96 3.32
C LEU A 106 9.03 2.19 2.67
N ILE A 107 8.13 2.88 3.38
CA ILE A 107 7.47 4.10 2.89
C ILE A 107 8.51 5.18 2.59
N GLN A 108 9.43 5.43 3.51
CA GLN A 108 10.50 6.42 3.32
C GLN A 108 11.40 6.09 2.12
N ALA A 109 11.73 4.82 1.92
CA ALA A 109 12.51 4.38 0.75
C ALA A 109 11.75 4.61 -0.56
N ALA A 110 10.46 4.31 -0.59
CA ALA A 110 9.60 4.55 -1.76
C ALA A 110 9.43 6.04 -2.05
N GLU A 111 9.22 6.87 -1.02
CA GLU A 111 9.17 8.33 -1.14
C GLU A 111 10.47 8.88 -1.75
N ALA A 112 11.63 8.42 -1.28
CA ALA A 112 12.92 8.86 -1.78
C ALA A 112 13.13 8.52 -3.27
N ILE A 113 12.66 7.35 -3.71
CA ILE A 113 12.72 6.94 -5.12
C ILE A 113 11.80 7.84 -5.97
N ALA A 114 10.54 8.03 -5.56
CA ALA A 114 9.58 8.85 -6.29
C ALA A 114 10.04 10.32 -6.39
N LEU A 115 10.61 10.86 -5.34
CA LEU A 115 11.24 12.19 -5.35
C LEU A 115 12.34 12.30 -6.38
N ARG A 116 13.26 11.36 -6.38
CA ARG A 116 14.42 11.35 -7.28
C ARG A 116 14.02 11.17 -8.73
N GLU A 117 13.12 10.22 -9.01
CA GLU A 117 12.80 9.82 -10.38
C GLU A 117 11.70 10.66 -11.02
N TRP A 118 10.69 11.06 -10.25
CA TRP A 118 9.52 11.75 -10.77
C TRP A 118 9.42 13.22 -10.36
N ARG A 119 10.32 13.69 -9.46
CA ARG A 119 10.30 15.06 -8.94
C ARG A 119 8.91 15.44 -8.40
N VAL A 120 8.31 14.55 -7.65
CA VAL A 120 7.00 14.77 -7.06
C VAL A 120 7.05 15.90 -6.02
N VAL A 121 5.94 16.62 -5.87
CA VAL A 121 5.78 17.69 -4.87
C VAL A 121 4.97 17.25 -3.65
N GLY A 122 4.56 15.99 -3.62
CA GLY A 122 3.80 15.43 -2.50
C GLY A 122 3.43 13.97 -2.76
N PHE A 123 2.91 13.38 -1.70
CA PHE A 123 2.42 12.01 -1.67
C PHE A 123 0.98 11.99 -1.20
N HIS A 124 0.20 11.05 -1.67
CA HIS A 124 -1.13 10.77 -1.15
C HIS A 124 -1.41 9.27 -1.11
N MET A 125 -2.36 8.89 -0.30
CA MET A 125 -2.85 7.53 -0.18
C MET A 125 -4.33 7.53 0.21
N ALA A 126 -5.01 6.43 -0.05
CA ALA A 126 -6.37 6.19 0.39
C ALA A 126 -6.38 5.11 1.47
N VAL A 127 -7.07 5.37 2.57
CA VAL A 127 -7.24 4.42 3.69
C VAL A 127 -8.73 4.22 3.99
N ILE A 128 -9.12 3.05 4.48
CA ILE A 128 -10.48 2.86 4.96
C ILE A 128 -10.69 3.77 6.17
N SER A 129 -11.68 4.68 6.09
CA SER A 129 -11.84 5.82 6.98
C SER A 129 -11.99 5.47 8.47
N ILE A 130 -12.54 4.28 8.76
CA ILE A 130 -12.72 3.79 10.14
C ILE A 130 -11.45 3.18 10.75
N ARG A 131 -10.37 3.05 9.96
CA ARG A 131 -9.09 2.51 10.40
C ARG A 131 -8.23 3.59 11.08
N ASN A 132 -8.67 4.08 12.24
CA ASN A 132 -8.00 5.16 12.96
C ASN A 132 -6.54 4.84 13.34
N GLU A 133 -6.22 3.59 13.60
CA GLU A 133 -4.86 3.13 13.89
C GLU A 133 -3.92 3.29 12.68
N LEU A 134 -4.42 3.07 11.45
CA LEU A 134 -3.66 3.35 10.23
C LEU A 134 -3.46 4.84 10.01
N VAL A 135 -4.50 5.63 10.20
CA VAL A 135 -4.40 7.11 10.10
C VAL A 135 -3.36 7.63 11.09
N ALA A 136 -3.38 7.14 12.33
CA ALA A 136 -2.39 7.52 13.34
C ALA A 136 -0.96 7.09 12.97
N PHE A 137 -0.80 5.91 12.36
CA PHE A 137 0.49 5.45 11.85
C PHE A 137 1.03 6.38 10.75
N TYR A 138 0.21 6.71 9.75
CA TYR A 138 0.62 7.61 8.67
C TYR A 138 0.84 9.05 9.14
N ALA A 139 0.08 9.53 10.13
CA ALA A 139 0.30 10.84 10.72
C ALA A 139 1.71 10.98 11.32
N ARG A 140 2.23 9.94 11.95
CA ARG A 140 3.62 9.93 12.45
C ARG A 140 4.67 10.00 11.33
N LEU A 141 4.31 9.67 10.10
CA LEU A 141 5.16 9.77 8.91
C LEU A 141 4.97 11.09 8.15
N GLY A 142 4.15 12.00 8.69
CA GLY A 142 3.92 13.34 8.12
C GLY A 142 2.71 13.45 7.19
N TYR A 143 1.86 12.43 7.11
CA TYR A 143 0.62 12.48 6.35
C TYR A 143 -0.50 13.12 7.17
N ALA A 144 -1.29 13.97 6.53
CA ALA A 144 -2.45 14.61 7.14
C ALA A 144 -3.73 14.25 6.37
N ARG A 145 -4.86 14.26 7.07
CA ARG A 145 -6.18 14.10 6.46
C ARG A 145 -6.46 15.26 5.50
N THR A 146 -6.93 14.96 4.29
CA THR A 146 -7.31 16.00 3.32
C THR A 146 -8.74 16.48 3.50
N GLY A 147 -9.57 15.71 4.19
CA GLY A 147 -11.02 15.91 4.25
C GLY A 147 -11.77 15.38 3.03
N GLU A 148 -11.09 14.75 2.09
CA GLU A 148 -11.69 14.12 0.91
C GLU A 148 -12.00 12.67 1.18
N PHE A 149 -13.18 12.23 0.73
CA PHE A 149 -13.67 10.87 0.89
C PHE A 149 -14.23 10.38 -0.45
N THR A 150 -14.12 9.07 -0.67
CA THR A 150 -14.83 8.38 -1.75
C THR A 150 -15.48 7.11 -1.21
N ASP A 151 -16.52 6.66 -1.89
CA ASP A 151 -17.09 5.36 -1.58
C ASP A 151 -16.05 4.27 -1.79
N PHE A 152 -16.13 3.22 -0.95
CA PHE A 152 -15.26 2.06 -1.12
C PHE A 152 -15.56 1.40 -2.48
N PRO A 153 -14.55 1.15 -3.33
CA PRO A 153 -14.78 0.59 -4.65
C PRO A 153 -15.38 -0.80 -4.57
N VAL A 154 -16.40 -1.06 -5.38
CA VAL A 154 -17.05 -2.37 -5.48
C VAL A 154 -16.36 -3.20 -6.57
N ASN A 155 -15.91 -4.39 -6.20
CA ASN A 155 -15.42 -5.39 -7.13
C ASN A 155 -15.83 -6.79 -6.63
N SER A 156 -17.08 -7.14 -6.86
CA SER A 156 -17.67 -8.39 -6.36
C SER A 156 -17.00 -9.67 -6.87
N ALA A 157 -16.19 -9.59 -7.92
CA ALA A 157 -15.39 -10.71 -8.41
C ALA A 157 -14.15 -10.97 -7.53
N LEU A 158 -13.63 -9.96 -6.82
CA LEU A 158 -12.41 -10.05 -6.02
C LEU A 158 -12.68 -9.96 -4.52
N TRP A 159 -13.54 -9.03 -4.09
CA TRP A 159 -13.87 -8.82 -2.68
C TRP A 159 -15.31 -8.42 -2.45
N GLN A 160 -15.78 -8.66 -1.24
CA GLN A 160 -17.10 -8.27 -0.79
C GLN A 160 -17.01 -7.60 0.59
N PRO A 161 -17.65 -6.44 0.80
CA PRO A 161 -17.75 -5.84 2.12
C PRO A 161 -18.58 -6.73 3.07
N LYS A 162 -18.09 -6.90 4.29
CA LYS A 162 -18.81 -7.57 5.40
C LYS A 162 -19.61 -6.57 6.22
N VAL A 163 -19.34 -5.27 6.03
CA VAL A 163 -19.98 -4.16 6.71
C VAL A 163 -20.46 -3.13 5.69
N THR A 164 -21.48 -2.37 6.02
CA THR A 164 -22.05 -1.32 5.18
C THR A 164 -21.34 0.02 5.41
N GLY A 165 -21.39 0.91 4.40
CA GLY A 165 -20.95 2.29 4.54
C GLY A 165 -19.43 2.45 4.63
N LEU A 166 -18.64 1.53 4.06
CA LEU A 166 -17.19 1.71 3.95
C LEU A 166 -16.86 2.86 3.01
N ASN A 167 -16.01 3.77 3.47
CA ASN A 167 -15.46 4.86 2.68
C ASN A 167 -13.93 4.83 2.73
N LEU A 168 -13.33 5.34 1.67
CA LEU A 168 -11.90 5.68 1.65
C LEU A 168 -11.74 7.15 2.01
N GLU A 169 -10.79 7.44 2.87
CA GLU A 169 -10.33 8.78 3.21
C GLU A 169 -8.94 9.00 2.62
N TYR A 170 -8.71 10.18 2.03
CA TYR A 170 -7.42 10.52 1.48
C TYR A 170 -6.54 11.20 2.50
N LEU A 171 -5.30 10.72 2.58
CA LEU A 171 -4.23 11.34 3.35
C LEU A 171 -3.19 11.90 2.38
N ALA A 172 -2.58 13.04 2.71
CA ALA A 172 -1.56 13.68 1.90
C ALA A 172 -0.37 14.14 2.73
N LYS A 173 0.81 14.14 2.11
CA LYS A 173 2.06 14.70 2.63
C LYS A 173 2.63 15.62 1.56
N VAL A 174 2.76 16.90 1.89
CA VAL A 174 3.40 17.92 1.05
C VAL A 174 4.90 17.97 1.38
N ILE A 175 5.72 18.23 0.36
CA ILE A 175 7.18 18.32 0.48
C ILE A 175 7.60 19.77 0.38
#